data_a4c4679f3e8d8702237b7315a2757fec
#
_entry.id   a4c4679f3e8d8702237b7315a2757fec
#
_cell.length_a   1.000
_cell.length_b   1.000
_cell.length_c   1.000
_cell.angle_alpha   90.00
_cell.angle_beta   90.00
_cell.angle_gamma   90.00
#
_symmetry.space_group_name_H-M   'P 1'
#
loop_
_entity.id
_entity.type
_entity.pdbx_description
1 polymer ?
#
loop_
_entity_poly.entity_id
_entity_poly.type
_entity_poly.pdbx_seq_one_letter_code
_entity_poly.pdbx_strand_id
1 'polypeptide(L)'
;MTGPVYPAPDPLSNSIGRFTIGVSPIGTQPPFDIWETVQSQYANSPIITTLIQNFAAFIDQTQNFDSFFDLIVNVDTAVGYGLDVWGRIVGINRIIKIINPAPYFGFEESHEAVGFNQAPFYSGQVDTTSFILNDLAYRQLILTKAFANISQCSIPMLNQMLLTLFPHRGNAYVTEGGIFGPWFGFEESTDGVGFNQAPFYSGQTFPRMLMTYTFDFALSPLELAIVKNSGVLPKPTGVKASVIINA
;
A
#
# COMPACT_ATOMS: atom_id res chain seq x y z
N MET A 1 -17.51 48.69 31.43
CA MET A 1 -17.48 47.37 30.78
C MET A 1 -17.03 47.62 29.36
N THR A 2 -15.76 47.40 29.11
CA THR A 2 -15.21 47.45 27.74
C THR A 2 -15.64 46.19 27.02
N GLY A 3 -16.52 46.33 26.03
CA GLY A 3 -16.90 45.19 25.15
C GLY A 3 -15.68 44.65 24.41
N PRO A 4 -15.76 43.40 23.89
CA PRO A 4 -14.65 42.79 23.16
C PRO A 4 -14.27 43.71 21.97
N VAL A 5 -13.02 44.15 21.95
CA VAL A 5 -12.44 44.89 20.82
C VAL A 5 -12.19 43.88 19.74
N TYR A 6 -13.07 43.81 18.75
CA TYR A 6 -12.82 43.03 17.55
C TYR A 6 -11.76 43.77 16.72
N PRO A 7 -10.71 43.09 16.25
CA PRO A 7 -9.78 43.71 15.30
C PRO A 7 -10.56 44.13 14.07
N ALA A 8 -10.30 45.37 13.59
CA ALA A 8 -10.89 45.83 12.35
C ALA A 8 -10.62 44.81 11.23
N PRO A 9 -11.62 44.43 10.45
CA PRO A 9 -11.41 43.48 9.35
C PRO A 9 -10.36 44.07 8.40
N ASP A 10 -9.39 43.26 8.05
CA ASP A 10 -8.39 43.61 7.06
C ASP A 10 -9.13 43.95 5.76
N PRO A 11 -9.04 45.19 5.25
CA PRO A 11 -9.79 45.58 4.05
C PRO A 11 -9.44 44.79 2.81
N LEU A 12 -8.41 43.94 2.86
CA LEU A 12 -8.01 43.02 1.79
C LEU A 12 -8.57 41.62 1.93
N SER A 13 -9.10 41.24 3.10
CA SER A 13 -9.54 39.85 3.37
C SER A 13 -10.99 39.56 3.01
N ASN A 14 -11.85 40.58 2.84
CA ASN A 14 -13.30 40.42 2.72
C ASN A 14 -13.88 40.64 1.31
N SER A 15 -13.09 40.63 0.26
CA SER A 15 -13.67 40.75 -1.07
C SER A 15 -13.80 39.35 -1.71
N ILE A 16 -15.04 38.86 -1.78
CA ILE A 16 -15.41 37.68 -2.58
C ILE A 16 -14.81 37.82 -3.98
N GLY A 17 -13.98 36.84 -4.36
CA GLY A 17 -13.36 36.76 -5.66
C GLY A 17 -12.00 37.46 -5.83
N ARG A 18 -11.40 37.95 -4.77
CA ARG A 18 -10.01 38.46 -4.81
C ARG A 18 -9.06 37.42 -4.19
N PHE A 19 -8.37 36.69 -5.02
CA PHE A 19 -7.20 35.94 -4.62
C PHE A 19 -5.99 36.40 -5.41
N THR A 20 -4.87 36.52 -4.75
CA THR A 20 -3.61 36.88 -5.42
C THR A 20 -3.04 35.61 -6.05
N ILE A 21 -2.95 35.57 -7.37
CA ILE A 21 -2.39 34.41 -8.10
C ILE A 21 -0.95 34.17 -7.63
N GLY A 22 -0.67 32.95 -7.22
CA GLY A 22 0.64 32.52 -6.72
C GLY A 22 0.89 32.75 -5.23
N VAL A 23 -0.03 33.39 -4.49
CA VAL A 23 0.10 33.63 -3.04
C VAL A 23 -1.03 32.94 -2.27
N SER A 24 -2.26 33.02 -2.75
CA SER A 24 -3.41 32.42 -2.09
C SER A 24 -3.71 31.06 -2.69
N PRO A 25 -3.94 30.00 -1.88
CA PRO A 25 -4.36 28.72 -2.39
C PRO A 25 -5.73 28.84 -3.08
N ILE A 26 -5.85 28.21 -4.24
CA ILE A 26 -7.11 28.16 -4.99
C ILE A 26 -8.13 27.39 -4.15
N GLY A 27 -9.30 28.00 -3.90
CA GLY A 27 -10.39 27.35 -3.17
C GLY A 27 -10.53 27.73 -1.70
N THR A 28 -9.64 28.55 -1.15
CA THR A 28 -9.86 29.15 0.18
C THR A 28 -11.00 30.16 0.09
N GLN A 29 -12.14 29.83 0.67
CA GLN A 29 -13.20 30.81 0.92
C GLN A 29 -12.85 31.63 2.17
N PRO A 30 -12.98 32.96 2.14
CA PRO A 30 -12.88 33.72 3.37
C PRO A 30 -13.98 33.27 4.34
N PRO A 31 -13.69 33.25 5.66
CA PRO A 31 -14.72 32.91 6.65
C PRO A 31 -15.91 33.86 6.47
N PHE A 32 -17.10 33.31 6.46
CA PHE A 32 -18.32 34.06 6.36
C PHE A 32 -18.47 34.94 7.61
N ASP A 33 -18.53 36.27 7.43
CA ASP A 33 -18.76 37.19 8.55
C ASP A 33 -20.28 37.29 8.82
N ILE A 34 -20.70 36.65 9.90
CA ILE A 34 -22.08 36.62 10.35
C ILE A 34 -22.61 38.02 10.63
N TRP A 35 -21.73 38.92 11.09
CA TRP A 35 -22.12 40.26 11.48
C TRP A 35 -22.55 41.14 10.30
N GLU A 36 -22.09 40.86 9.09
CA GLU A 36 -22.54 41.52 7.88
C GLU A 36 -24.02 41.29 7.56
N THR A 37 -24.59 40.20 8.11
CA THR A 37 -26.02 39.82 7.89
C THR A 37 -26.96 40.47 8.90
N VAL A 38 -26.42 41.01 10.01
CA VAL A 38 -27.23 41.60 11.08
C VAL A 38 -27.47 43.08 10.80
N GLN A 39 -28.75 43.46 10.63
CA GLN A 39 -29.11 44.87 10.48
C GLN A 39 -28.74 45.64 11.75
N SER A 40 -28.23 46.84 11.59
CA SER A 40 -27.72 47.70 12.68
C SER A 40 -28.71 47.93 13.83
N GLN A 41 -30.03 47.96 13.52
CA GLN A 41 -31.07 48.09 14.52
C GLN A 41 -31.18 46.90 15.50
N TYR A 42 -30.71 45.72 15.12
CA TYR A 42 -30.73 44.50 15.93
C TYR A 42 -29.35 44.15 16.51
N ALA A 43 -28.32 44.87 16.15
CA ALA A 43 -26.95 44.57 16.57
C ALA A 43 -26.74 44.57 18.10
N ASN A 44 -27.58 45.31 18.84
CA ASN A 44 -27.52 45.39 20.30
C ASN A 44 -28.42 44.36 21.02
N SER A 45 -29.13 43.50 20.31
CA SER A 45 -29.96 42.48 20.92
C SER A 45 -29.16 41.21 21.22
N PRO A 46 -28.91 40.89 22.51
CA PRO A 46 -28.12 39.68 22.84
C PRO A 46 -28.82 38.39 22.45
N ILE A 47 -30.16 38.38 22.42
CA ILE A 47 -30.92 37.20 22.04
C ILE A 47 -30.82 36.90 20.55
N ILE A 48 -30.94 37.94 19.72
CA ILE A 48 -30.86 37.80 18.25
C ILE A 48 -29.45 37.42 17.84
N THR A 49 -28.43 38.06 18.43
CA THR A 49 -27.03 37.76 18.15
C THR A 49 -26.67 36.33 18.54
N THR A 50 -27.08 35.86 19.72
CA THR A 50 -26.86 34.47 20.13
C THR A 50 -27.57 33.47 19.22
N LEU A 51 -28.79 33.77 18.82
CA LEU A 51 -29.54 32.89 17.90
C LEU A 51 -28.83 32.78 16.54
N ILE A 52 -28.39 33.89 15.99
CA ILE A 52 -27.67 33.92 14.69
C ILE A 52 -26.32 33.21 14.81
N GLN A 53 -25.59 33.40 15.91
CA GLN A 53 -24.32 32.69 16.14
C GLN A 53 -24.52 31.17 16.23
N ASN A 54 -25.52 30.71 16.98
CA ASN A 54 -25.83 29.30 17.09
C ASN A 54 -26.26 28.71 15.74
N PHE A 55 -27.06 29.46 14.97
CA PHE A 55 -27.48 29.04 13.64
C PHE A 55 -26.31 28.94 12.66
N ALA A 56 -25.42 29.94 12.69
CA ALA A 56 -24.23 29.95 11.86
C ALA A 56 -23.26 28.81 12.24
N ALA A 57 -23.04 28.59 13.54
CA ALA A 57 -22.21 27.48 14.01
C ALA A 57 -22.80 26.11 13.61
N PHE A 58 -24.13 26.00 13.52
CA PHE A 58 -24.79 24.78 13.05
C PHE A 58 -24.64 24.58 11.53
N ILE A 59 -24.67 25.66 10.75
CA ILE A 59 -24.51 25.61 9.28
C ILE A 59 -23.05 25.49 8.87
N ASP A 60 -22.12 25.96 9.68
CA ASP A 60 -20.70 25.89 9.40
C ASP A 60 -20.20 24.43 9.37
N GLN A 61 -19.94 23.96 8.18
CA GLN A 61 -19.45 22.59 7.94
C GLN A 61 -17.91 22.50 7.88
N THR A 62 -17.20 23.58 8.15
CA THR A 62 -15.74 23.61 8.01
C THR A 62 -15.05 22.48 8.80
N GLN A 63 -15.41 22.31 10.07
CA GLN A 63 -14.87 21.24 10.90
C GLN A 63 -15.22 19.83 10.38
N ASN A 64 -16.40 19.68 9.80
CA ASN A 64 -16.81 18.40 9.20
C ASN A 64 -16.00 18.11 7.94
N PHE A 65 -15.72 19.12 7.11
CA PHE A 65 -14.87 18.98 5.94
C PHE A 65 -13.41 18.69 6.32
N ASP A 66 -12.86 19.36 7.33
CA ASP A 66 -11.53 19.09 7.84
C ASP A 66 -11.44 17.65 8.36
N SER A 67 -12.41 17.22 9.16
CA SER A 67 -12.51 15.86 9.65
C SER A 67 -12.65 14.83 8.52
N PHE A 68 -13.45 15.14 7.51
CA PHE A 68 -13.59 14.28 6.33
C PHE A 68 -12.28 14.18 5.56
N PHE A 69 -11.59 15.27 5.38
CA PHE A 69 -10.28 15.29 4.72
C PHE A 69 -9.29 14.41 5.48
N ASP A 70 -9.16 14.61 6.79
CA ASP A 70 -8.19 13.89 7.61
C ASP A 70 -8.52 12.39 7.75
N LEU A 71 -9.80 12.05 7.90
CA LEU A 71 -10.19 10.66 8.15
C LEU A 71 -10.35 9.81 6.88
N ILE A 72 -10.57 10.44 5.72
CA ILE A 72 -10.88 9.72 4.48
C ILE A 72 -9.93 10.07 3.34
N VAL A 73 -9.71 11.36 3.09
CA VAL A 73 -8.96 11.81 1.90
C VAL A 73 -7.46 11.67 2.08
N ASN A 74 -6.95 12.04 3.23
CA ASN A 74 -5.52 11.97 3.51
C ASN A 74 -5.13 10.53 3.91
N VAL A 75 -4.39 9.83 3.05
CA VAL A 75 -3.98 8.44 3.29
C VAL A 75 -3.12 8.28 4.54
N ASP A 76 -2.38 9.33 4.94
CA ASP A 76 -1.48 9.26 6.10
C ASP A 76 -2.23 9.28 7.43
N THR A 77 -3.36 9.97 7.47
CA THR A 77 -4.21 10.11 8.67
C THR A 77 -5.48 9.28 8.63
N ALA A 78 -5.89 8.82 7.44
CA ALA A 78 -7.11 8.03 7.22
C ALA A 78 -7.15 6.78 8.11
N VAL A 79 -8.34 6.46 8.63
CA VAL A 79 -8.57 5.29 9.48
C VAL A 79 -9.77 4.48 8.99
N GLY A 80 -9.80 3.19 9.31
CA GLY A 80 -10.93 2.31 9.05
C GLY A 80 -11.45 2.40 7.61
N TYR A 81 -12.66 2.93 7.45
CA TYR A 81 -13.33 3.04 6.16
C TYR A 81 -12.59 3.92 5.14
N GLY A 82 -11.90 4.98 5.61
CA GLY A 82 -11.07 5.84 4.73
C GLY A 82 -9.98 5.05 4.02
N LEU A 83 -9.26 4.20 4.76
CA LEU A 83 -8.28 3.28 4.19
C LEU A 83 -8.92 2.25 3.26
N ASP A 84 -10.15 1.78 3.56
CA ASP A 84 -10.84 0.83 2.68
C ASP A 84 -11.24 1.47 1.33
N VAL A 85 -11.52 2.77 1.32
CA VAL A 85 -11.73 3.54 0.09
C VAL A 85 -10.44 3.59 -0.73
N TRP A 86 -9.32 3.95 -0.10
CA TRP A 86 -8.01 3.95 -0.76
C TRP A 86 -7.61 2.57 -1.27
N GLY A 87 -7.84 1.52 -0.48
CA GLY A 87 -7.57 0.16 -0.90
C GLY A 87 -8.34 -0.24 -2.16
N ARG A 88 -9.61 0.16 -2.27
CA ARG A 88 -10.41 -0.08 -3.49
C ARG A 88 -9.89 0.68 -4.70
N ILE A 89 -9.44 1.93 -4.51
CA ILE A 89 -8.85 2.75 -5.59
C ILE A 89 -7.56 2.11 -6.11
N VAL A 90 -6.71 1.65 -5.20
CA VAL A 90 -5.40 1.06 -5.54
C VAL A 90 -5.53 -0.41 -5.99
N GLY A 91 -6.65 -1.07 -5.67
CA GLY A 91 -6.93 -2.45 -6.05
C GLY A 91 -6.38 -3.48 -5.06
N ILE A 92 -6.45 -3.19 -3.74
CA ILE A 92 -6.04 -4.11 -2.70
C ILE A 92 -7.07 -4.19 -1.57
N ASN A 93 -7.26 -5.39 -1.02
CA ASN A 93 -8.21 -5.60 0.06
C ASN A 93 -7.50 -5.70 1.42
N ARG A 94 -8.20 -5.25 2.47
CA ARG A 94 -7.78 -5.42 3.87
C ARG A 94 -7.74 -6.88 4.31
N ILE A 95 -8.57 -7.72 3.70
CA ILE A 95 -8.70 -9.13 4.04
C ILE A 95 -7.72 -9.94 3.18
N ILE A 96 -6.72 -10.53 3.81
CA ILE A 96 -5.75 -11.41 3.18
C ILE A 96 -6.16 -12.86 3.43
N LYS A 97 -6.24 -13.64 2.35
CA LYS A 97 -6.50 -15.07 2.44
C LYS A 97 -5.18 -15.81 2.59
N ILE A 98 -5.02 -16.50 3.69
CA ILE A 98 -3.90 -17.41 3.93
C ILE A 98 -4.37 -18.80 3.48
N ILE A 99 -3.69 -19.33 2.48
CA ILE A 99 -3.94 -20.67 1.97
C ILE A 99 -2.99 -21.58 2.73
N ASN A 100 -3.53 -22.44 3.59
CA ASN A 100 -2.78 -23.49 4.25
C ASN A 100 -3.00 -24.79 3.46
N PRO A 101 -2.06 -25.20 2.59
CA PRO A 101 -2.18 -26.47 1.92
C PRO A 101 -2.09 -27.57 2.99
N ALA A 102 -3.14 -28.38 3.12
CA ALA A 102 -3.05 -29.57 3.92
C ALA A 102 -2.01 -30.52 3.28
N PRO A 103 -1.18 -31.20 4.08
CA PRO A 103 -0.25 -32.16 3.53
C PRO A 103 -1.00 -33.26 2.77
N TYR A 104 -0.58 -33.56 1.56
CA TYR A 104 -1.15 -34.62 0.74
C TYR A 104 -0.09 -35.66 0.39
N PHE A 105 -0.55 -36.87 0.14
CA PHE A 105 0.32 -37.96 -0.29
C PHE A 105 0.88 -37.70 -1.68
N GLY A 106 2.16 -37.90 -1.87
CA GLY A 106 2.82 -37.84 -3.17
C GLY A 106 4.02 -38.78 -3.25
N PHE A 107 4.54 -38.93 -4.46
CA PHE A 107 5.77 -39.66 -4.69
C PHE A 107 6.99 -38.80 -4.40
N GLU A 108 8.15 -39.42 -4.21
CA GLU A 108 9.40 -38.78 -3.78
C GLU A 108 9.89 -37.65 -4.70
N GLU A 109 9.45 -37.64 -5.95
CA GLU A 109 9.73 -36.58 -6.93
C GLU A 109 8.96 -35.30 -6.67
N SER A 110 7.94 -35.34 -5.82
CA SER A 110 7.17 -34.15 -5.44
C SER A 110 7.78 -33.47 -4.22
N HIS A 111 8.31 -32.28 -4.38
CA HIS A 111 8.90 -31.49 -3.28
C HIS A 111 7.88 -30.97 -2.26
N GLU A 112 6.59 -30.99 -2.59
CA GLU A 112 5.52 -30.44 -1.75
C GLU A 112 4.66 -31.53 -1.07
N ALA A 113 4.84 -32.78 -1.44
CA ALA A 113 4.08 -33.91 -0.91
C ALA A 113 4.86 -34.70 0.13
N VAL A 114 4.15 -35.37 0.98
CA VAL A 114 4.72 -36.25 2.01
C VAL A 114 4.58 -37.72 1.63
N GLY A 115 5.48 -38.56 2.15
CA GLY A 115 5.55 -39.95 1.82
C GLY A 115 4.35 -40.77 2.29
N PHE A 116 4.38 -42.04 1.92
CA PHE A 116 3.33 -43.02 2.26
C PHE A 116 3.09 -43.10 3.78
N ASN A 117 1.83 -43.13 4.18
CA ASN A 117 1.36 -43.21 5.57
C ASN A 117 1.62 -41.94 6.44
N GLN A 118 2.03 -40.83 5.85
CA GLN A 118 2.26 -39.55 6.56
C GLN A 118 1.17 -38.49 6.28
N ALA A 119 0.38 -38.70 5.23
CA ALA A 119 -0.75 -37.84 4.89
C ALA A 119 -1.85 -38.64 4.19
N PRO A 120 -3.09 -38.15 4.24
CA PRO A 120 -4.19 -38.79 3.52
C PRO A 120 -3.96 -38.72 2.00
N PHE A 121 -4.47 -39.72 1.27
CA PHE A 121 -4.37 -39.82 -0.18
C PHE A 121 -5.04 -38.64 -0.91
N TYR A 122 -5.97 -37.98 -0.25
CA TYR A 122 -6.66 -36.79 -0.69
C TYR A 122 -6.61 -35.72 0.41
N SER A 123 -6.09 -34.54 0.07
CA SER A 123 -5.88 -33.46 1.04
C SER A 123 -7.18 -32.77 1.53
N GLY A 124 -8.34 -33.14 0.99
CA GLY A 124 -9.59 -32.49 1.33
C GLY A 124 -9.70 -31.09 0.74
N GLN A 125 -10.58 -30.29 1.29
CA GLN A 125 -10.71 -28.88 0.95
C GLN A 125 -9.51 -28.11 1.54
N VAL A 126 -8.92 -27.22 0.74
CA VAL A 126 -7.84 -26.35 1.20
C VAL A 126 -8.41 -25.41 2.28
N ASP A 127 -7.89 -25.49 3.49
CA ASP A 127 -8.29 -24.57 4.55
C ASP A 127 -7.77 -23.18 4.27
N THR A 128 -8.70 -22.27 4.03
CA THR A 128 -8.39 -20.85 3.84
C THR A 128 -8.73 -20.08 5.12
N THR A 129 -7.71 -19.54 5.76
CA THR A 129 -7.90 -18.63 6.88
C THR A 129 -7.87 -17.20 6.36
N SER A 130 -8.88 -16.40 6.69
CA SER A 130 -8.88 -14.98 6.38
C SER A 130 -8.32 -14.18 7.53
N PHE A 131 -7.39 -13.28 7.24
CA PHE A 131 -6.80 -12.36 8.22
C PHE A 131 -7.14 -10.92 7.84
N ILE A 132 -7.63 -10.14 8.81
CA ILE A 132 -7.94 -8.72 8.64
C ILE A 132 -6.75 -7.90 9.11
N LEU A 133 -6.17 -7.10 8.21
CA LEU A 133 -5.06 -6.21 8.54
C LEU A 133 -5.51 -5.06 9.42
N ASN A 134 -4.67 -4.68 10.39
CA ASN A 134 -4.84 -3.43 11.12
C ASN A 134 -4.56 -2.22 10.22
N ASP A 135 -4.97 -1.02 10.64
CA ASP A 135 -4.87 0.19 9.82
C ASP A 135 -3.43 0.53 9.45
N LEU A 136 -2.48 0.30 10.34
CA LEU A 136 -1.07 0.62 10.09
C LEU A 136 -0.47 -0.30 9.01
N ALA A 137 -0.67 -1.60 9.13
CA ALA A 137 -0.19 -2.56 8.13
C ALA A 137 -0.93 -2.39 6.79
N TYR A 138 -2.24 -2.07 6.85
CA TYR A 138 -3.02 -1.85 5.64
C TYR A 138 -2.61 -0.59 4.90
N ARG A 139 -2.29 0.50 5.62
CA ARG A 139 -1.73 1.73 5.04
C ARG A 139 -0.42 1.46 4.31
N GLN A 140 0.51 0.75 4.95
CA GLN A 140 1.77 0.36 4.30
C GLN A 140 1.53 -0.46 3.03
N LEU A 141 0.57 -1.38 3.07
CA LEU A 141 0.21 -2.20 1.92
C LEU A 141 -0.39 -1.37 0.78
N ILE A 142 -1.26 -0.40 1.09
CA ILE A 142 -1.85 0.54 0.13
C ILE A 142 -0.75 1.38 -0.55
N LEU A 143 0.14 1.99 0.25
CA LEU A 143 1.24 2.81 -0.27
C LEU A 143 2.18 1.99 -1.16
N THR A 144 2.51 0.77 -0.73
CA THR A 144 3.35 -0.13 -1.53
C THR A 144 2.67 -0.51 -2.84
N LYS A 145 1.37 -0.81 -2.82
CA LYS A 145 0.63 -1.14 -4.02
C LYS A 145 0.45 0.06 -4.95
N ALA A 146 0.22 1.25 -4.40
CA ALA A 146 0.18 2.49 -5.18
C ALA A 146 1.53 2.72 -5.89
N PHE A 147 2.63 2.55 -5.17
CA PHE A 147 3.97 2.62 -5.75
C PHE A 147 4.18 1.56 -6.84
N ALA A 148 3.75 0.32 -6.58
CA ALA A 148 3.82 -0.76 -7.57
C ALA A 148 3.04 -0.45 -8.86
N ASN A 149 1.86 0.18 -8.74
CA ASN A 149 1.02 0.52 -9.89
C ASN A 149 1.63 1.61 -10.78
N ILE A 150 2.43 2.53 -10.21
CA ILE A 150 3.10 3.60 -10.96
C ILE A 150 4.53 3.24 -11.37
N SER A 151 5.08 2.15 -10.83
CA SER A 151 6.46 1.75 -11.10
C SER A 151 6.63 1.26 -12.54
N GLN A 152 7.78 1.57 -13.13
CA GLN A 152 8.19 1.03 -14.44
C GLN A 152 8.77 -0.38 -14.33
N CYS A 153 8.61 -1.06 -13.20
CA CYS A 153 9.17 -2.39 -12.91
C CYS A 153 10.69 -2.47 -13.11
N SER A 154 11.42 -1.37 -12.95
CA SER A 154 12.89 -1.41 -12.92
C SER A 154 13.40 -1.96 -11.58
N ILE A 155 14.49 -2.69 -11.59
CA ILE A 155 15.07 -3.32 -10.38
C ILE A 155 15.27 -2.31 -9.24
N PRO A 156 15.83 -1.10 -9.45
CA PRO A 156 15.97 -0.13 -8.37
C PRO A 156 14.63 0.28 -7.74
N MET A 157 13.61 0.49 -8.56
CA MET A 157 12.27 0.84 -8.06
C MET A 157 11.63 -0.31 -7.29
N LEU A 158 11.80 -1.54 -7.76
CA LEU A 158 11.31 -2.73 -7.07
C LEU A 158 12.00 -2.92 -5.71
N ASN A 159 13.31 -2.69 -5.65
CA ASN A 159 14.05 -2.73 -4.39
C ASN A 159 13.57 -1.65 -3.41
N GLN A 160 13.33 -0.44 -3.90
CA GLN A 160 12.75 0.63 -3.07
C GLN A 160 11.37 0.28 -2.54
N MET A 161 10.54 -0.36 -3.37
CA MET A 161 9.22 -0.86 -2.96
C MET A 161 9.34 -1.91 -1.83
N LEU A 162 10.28 -2.84 -1.94
CA LEU A 162 10.50 -3.85 -0.90
C LEU A 162 10.95 -3.22 0.42
N LEU A 163 11.78 -2.19 0.38
CA LEU A 163 12.17 -1.42 1.58
C LEU A 163 10.98 -0.71 2.24
N THR A 164 10.02 -0.24 1.43
CA THR A 164 8.78 0.37 1.94
C THR A 164 7.86 -0.67 2.56
N LEU A 165 7.79 -1.86 1.96
CA LEU A 165 6.92 -2.94 2.46
C LEU A 165 7.45 -3.58 3.74
N PHE A 166 8.78 -3.73 3.85
CA PHE A 166 9.44 -4.39 4.98
C PHE A 166 10.48 -3.48 5.65
N PRO A 167 10.05 -2.36 6.27
CA PRO A 167 10.98 -1.46 6.92
C PRO A 167 11.67 -2.16 8.10
N HIS A 168 13.00 -2.04 8.16
CA HIS A 168 13.83 -2.55 9.26
C HIS A 168 13.82 -4.08 9.48
N ARG A 169 13.45 -4.87 8.46
CA ARG A 169 13.38 -6.34 8.58
C ARG A 169 14.65 -7.07 8.11
N GLY A 170 15.44 -6.46 7.26
CA GLY A 170 16.62 -7.07 6.64
C GLY A 170 16.69 -6.77 5.14
N ASN A 171 17.56 -7.50 4.44
CA ASN A 171 17.71 -7.30 3.01
C ASN A 171 16.58 -7.99 2.24
N ALA A 172 15.95 -7.24 1.35
CA ALA A 172 15.04 -7.76 0.34
C ALA A 172 15.41 -7.12 -0.99
N TYR A 173 15.61 -7.94 -2.02
CA TYR A 173 16.04 -7.44 -3.32
C TYR A 173 15.50 -8.29 -4.46
N VAL A 174 15.56 -7.72 -5.65
CA VAL A 174 15.10 -8.34 -6.90
C VAL A 174 16.30 -8.57 -7.80
N THR A 175 16.37 -9.76 -8.36
CA THR A 175 17.36 -10.13 -9.38
C THR A 175 16.68 -10.56 -10.66
N GLU A 176 17.30 -10.27 -11.79
CA GLU A 176 16.92 -10.84 -13.09
C GLU A 176 17.60 -12.19 -13.29
N GLY A 177 16.90 -13.08 -13.96
CA GLY A 177 17.39 -14.41 -14.28
C GLY A 177 17.05 -15.46 -13.24
N GLY A 178 17.26 -16.71 -13.58
CA GLY A 178 17.12 -17.88 -12.72
C GLY A 178 18.47 -18.36 -12.19
N ILE A 179 18.40 -19.29 -11.26
CA ILE A 179 19.59 -20.06 -10.86
C ILE A 179 20.07 -20.82 -12.10
N PHE A 180 21.27 -20.52 -12.54
CA PHE A 180 21.91 -21.27 -13.61
C PHE A 180 22.28 -22.65 -13.05
N GLY A 181 21.70 -23.70 -13.59
CA GLY A 181 22.17 -25.05 -13.31
C GLY A 181 23.60 -25.24 -13.86
N PRO A 182 24.34 -26.20 -13.34
CA PRO A 182 25.66 -26.52 -13.86
C PRO A 182 25.57 -26.85 -15.36
N TRP A 183 26.50 -26.34 -16.13
CA TRP A 183 26.63 -26.65 -17.56
C TRP A 183 27.97 -27.35 -17.83
N PHE A 184 28.00 -28.19 -18.87
CA PHE A 184 29.25 -28.86 -19.24
C PHE A 184 30.25 -27.81 -19.73
N GLY A 185 31.41 -27.82 -19.16
CA GLY A 185 32.55 -26.98 -19.57
C GLY A 185 33.85 -27.75 -19.58
N PHE A 186 34.80 -27.24 -20.33
CA PHE A 186 36.19 -27.76 -20.25
C PHE A 186 36.88 -27.20 -18.99
N GLU A 187 37.93 -27.86 -18.58
CA GLU A 187 38.64 -27.62 -17.31
C GLU A 187 39.10 -26.17 -17.10
N GLU A 188 39.16 -25.38 -18.16
CA GLU A 188 39.53 -23.94 -18.11
C GLU A 188 38.32 -23.04 -17.77
N SER A 189 37.11 -23.56 -17.65
CA SER A 189 35.93 -22.77 -17.32
C SER A 189 35.69 -22.77 -15.82
N THR A 190 35.67 -21.59 -15.20
CA THR A 190 35.42 -21.42 -13.76
C THR A 190 34.05 -21.86 -13.31
N ASP A 191 33.06 -21.87 -14.22
CA ASP A 191 31.67 -22.14 -13.92
C ASP A 191 31.11 -23.41 -14.59
N GLY A 192 31.95 -24.12 -15.35
CA GLY A 192 31.62 -25.38 -15.98
C GLY A 192 31.93 -26.58 -15.12
N VAL A 193 31.15 -27.65 -15.24
CA VAL A 193 31.42 -28.93 -14.59
C VAL A 193 31.86 -29.95 -15.61
N GLY A 194 32.62 -30.96 -15.14
CA GLY A 194 33.24 -31.96 -16.02
C GLY A 194 32.25 -32.88 -16.73
N PHE A 195 32.82 -33.73 -17.57
CA PHE A 195 32.05 -34.71 -18.35
C PHE A 195 31.18 -35.60 -17.43
N ASN A 196 29.95 -35.84 -17.82
CA ASN A 196 28.93 -36.65 -17.12
C ASN A 196 28.38 -36.03 -15.79
N GLN A 197 28.74 -34.77 -15.47
CA GLN A 197 28.23 -34.05 -14.28
C GLN A 197 27.14 -33.03 -14.61
N ALA A 198 27.04 -32.66 -15.88
CA ALA A 198 25.96 -31.82 -16.40
C ALA A 198 25.66 -32.21 -17.87
N PRO A 199 24.47 -31.89 -18.36
CA PRO A 199 24.13 -32.14 -19.75
C PRO A 199 25.05 -31.33 -20.69
N PHE A 200 25.43 -31.97 -21.79
CA PHE A 200 26.30 -31.36 -22.84
C PHE A 200 25.75 -30.07 -23.42
N TYR A 201 24.46 -30.01 -23.54
CA TYR A 201 23.69 -28.80 -23.86
C TYR A 201 22.83 -28.49 -22.66
N SER A 202 23.04 -27.37 -22.03
CA SER A 202 22.31 -27.00 -20.83
C SER A 202 20.79 -26.85 -21.07
N GLY A 203 20.36 -26.96 -22.32
CA GLY A 203 18.94 -26.79 -22.68
C GLY A 203 18.31 -25.49 -22.16
N GLN A 204 19.08 -24.81 -21.33
CA GLN A 204 18.74 -23.56 -20.77
C GLN A 204 18.97 -22.48 -21.84
N THR A 205 18.02 -22.36 -22.72
CA THR A 205 17.63 -21.04 -23.10
C THR A 205 17.58 -20.31 -21.75
N PHE A 206 18.57 -19.44 -21.49
CA PHE A 206 18.54 -18.55 -20.34
C PHE A 206 17.08 -18.18 -20.12
N PRO A 207 16.47 -18.43 -18.99
CA PRO A 207 15.10 -18.03 -18.78
C PRO A 207 15.10 -16.48 -18.75
N ARG A 208 15.10 -15.95 -19.97
CA ARG A 208 15.07 -14.52 -20.29
C ARG A 208 13.76 -14.08 -19.80
N MET A 209 13.10 -13.96 -19.06
CA MET A 209 11.76 -13.62 -18.56
C MET A 209 11.52 -14.22 -17.18
N LEU A 210 12.58 -14.32 -16.38
CA LEU A 210 12.51 -14.73 -15.01
C LEU A 210 13.00 -13.62 -14.09
N MET A 211 12.26 -13.35 -13.05
CA MET A 211 12.56 -12.39 -12.02
C MET A 211 12.42 -13.07 -10.66
N THR A 212 13.36 -12.84 -9.77
CA THR A 212 13.37 -13.46 -8.45
C THR A 212 13.38 -12.39 -7.36
N TYR A 213 12.40 -12.47 -6.47
CA TYR A 213 12.34 -11.71 -5.23
C TYR A 213 13.03 -12.52 -4.13
N THR A 214 14.13 -12.01 -3.59
CA THR A 214 14.91 -12.67 -2.53
C THR A 214 14.72 -11.94 -1.22
N PHE A 215 14.42 -12.69 -0.17
CA PHE A 215 14.29 -12.19 1.20
C PHE A 215 15.33 -12.89 2.07
N ASP A 216 16.25 -12.14 2.67
CA ASP A 216 17.29 -12.66 3.57
C ASP A 216 16.80 -12.67 5.04
N PHE A 217 15.51 -12.86 5.24
CA PHE A 217 14.88 -12.99 6.54
C PHE A 217 13.62 -13.86 6.46
N ALA A 218 13.25 -14.46 7.59
CA ALA A 218 12.04 -15.27 7.67
C ALA A 218 10.79 -14.41 7.53
N LEU A 219 9.91 -14.78 6.61
CA LEU A 219 8.59 -14.19 6.45
C LEU A 219 7.59 -14.90 7.35
N SER A 220 6.79 -14.14 8.09
CA SER A 220 5.64 -14.70 8.81
C SER A 220 4.61 -15.25 7.83
N PRO A 221 3.72 -16.16 8.25
CA PRO A 221 2.66 -16.70 7.38
C PRO A 221 1.79 -15.62 6.74
N LEU A 222 1.54 -14.52 7.44
CA LEU A 222 0.81 -13.37 6.94
C LEU A 222 1.61 -12.62 5.86
N GLU A 223 2.88 -12.33 6.11
CA GLU A 223 3.77 -11.67 5.15
C GLU A 223 3.94 -12.53 3.88
N LEU A 224 4.07 -13.83 4.04
CA LEU A 224 4.11 -14.77 2.92
C LEU A 224 2.81 -14.73 2.10
N ALA A 225 1.66 -14.67 2.76
CA ALA A 225 0.37 -14.53 2.08
C ALA A 225 0.24 -13.19 1.36
N ILE A 226 0.76 -12.10 1.93
CA ILE A 226 0.84 -10.80 1.27
C ILE A 226 1.70 -10.91 0.01
N VAL A 227 2.90 -11.46 0.12
CA VAL A 227 3.83 -11.61 -1.00
C VAL A 227 3.26 -12.48 -2.12
N LYS A 228 2.65 -13.62 -1.79
CA LYS A 228 2.17 -14.59 -2.80
C LYS A 228 0.76 -14.30 -3.30
N ASN A 229 -0.15 -13.85 -2.44
CA ASN A 229 -1.59 -13.86 -2.72
C ASN A 229 -2.20 -12.46 -2.89
N SER A 230 -1.55 -11.39 -2.41
CA SER A 230 -2.14 -10.05 -2.47
C SER A 230 -2.02 -9.37 -3.84
N GLY A 231 -1.12 -9.86 -4.72
CA GLY A 231 -0.80 -9.20 -5.97
C GLY A 231 -0.11 -7.84 -5.80
N VAL A 232 0.55 -7.63 -4.66
CA VAL A 232 1.32 -6.41 -4.39
C VAL A 232 2.62 -6.38 -5.18
N LEU A 233 3.29 -7.53 -5.32
CA LEU A 233 4.55 -7.60 -6.05
C LEU A 233 4.30 -7.46 -7.55
N PRO A 234 4.75 -6.38 -8.17
CA PRO A 234 4.58 -6.17 -9.59
C PRO A 234 5.50 -7.11 -10.38
N LYS A 235 5.03 -7.54 -11.53
CA LYS A 235 5.83 -8.28 -12.51
C LYS A 235 5.54 -7.75 -13.90
N PRO A 236 6.55 -7.55 -14.74
CA PRO A 236 6.33 -7.20 -16.13
C PRO A 236 5.53 -8.29 -16.87
N THR A 237 4.76 -7.90 -17.87
CA THR A 237 4.01 -8.86 -18.68
C THR A 237 4.95 -9.86 -19.36
N GLY A 238 4.65 -11.14 -19.26
CA GLY A 238 5.47 -12.22 -19.81
C GLY A 238 6.63 -12.66 -18.92
N VAL A 239 6.89 -11.98 -17.79
CA VAL A 239 7.94 -12.37 -16.84
C VAL A 239 7.36 -13.31 -15.79
N LYS A 240 8.04 -14.42 -15.53
CA LYS A 240 7.74 -15.32 -14.43
C LYS A 240 8.45 -14.78 -13.18
N ALA A 241 7.70 -14.47 -12.14
CA ALA A 241 8.24 -14.07 -10.85
C ALA A 241 8.34 -15.29 -9.93
N SER A 242 9.48 -15.47 -9.26
CA SER A 242 9.70 -16.43 -8.20
C SER A 242 10.05 -15.73 -6.89
N VAL A 243 9.85 -16.40 -5.78
CA VAL A 243 10.14 -15.88 -4.44
C VAL A 243 11.08 -16.86 -3.76
N ILE A 244 12.22 -16.39 -3.27
CA ILE A 244 13.21 -17.16 -2.51
C ILE A 244 13.31 -16.53 -1.11
N ILE A 245 13.34 -17.37 -0.10
CA ILE A 245 13.49 -16.97 1.30
C ILE A 245 14.74 -17.65 1.82
N ASN A 246 15.75 -16.88 2.13
CA ASN A 246 17.01 -17.32 2.75
C ASN A 246 16.91 -17.00 4.25
N ALA A 247 16.33 -17.89 5.03
CA ALA A 247 16.14 -17.70 6.48
C ALA A 247 16.88 -18.74 7.28
#